data_e72609384c39a619ef0e33b2d456d177
#
_entry.id   e72609384c39a619ef0e33b2d456d177
#
_cell.length_a   1.000
_cell.length_b   1.000
_cell.length_c   1.000
_cell.angle_alpha   90.00
_cell.angle_beta   90.00
_cell.angle_gamma   90.00
#
_symmetry.space_group_name_H-M   'P 1'
#
loop_
_entity.id
_entity.type
_entity.pdbx_description
1 polymer ?
#
loop_
_entity_poly.entity_id
_entity_poly.type
_entity_poly.pdbx_seq_one_letter_code
_entity_poly.pdbx_strand_id
1 'polypeptide(L)'
;MFPENFTLLLSGPPGVGKLEWLLLFARSCLEKGERVVLITLDLHPREVRERAAALGLELGKYEGGSFLFVDGFSPSVSEKPEPSGKKTYVVSSYSNLEGLGMAIAKAAQDLRPPIRALFYSVSTLFLYNSAAATAKFFQIVTNRVKTNMGFIAYAMHEGVHDGLTTNLLRSLVDGVVEMRFTETMGREVRPHHLRGIPVAAQWRSFIAAGGGA
;
A
#
# COMPACT_ATOMS: atom_id res chain seq x y z
N MET A 1 -7.95 15.14 0.30
CA MET A 1 -7.60 14.04 -0.67
C MET A 1 -6.24 14.35 -1.25
N PHE A 2 -5.40 13.34 -1.49
CA PHE A 2 -4.08 13.55 -2.11
C PHE A 2 -4.23 13.81 -3.62
N PRO A 3 -3.32 14.60 -4.23
CA PRO A 3 -3.29 14.82 -5.67
C PRO A 3 -3.17 13.50 -6.47
N GLU A 4 -3.53 13.52 -7.74
CA GLU A 4 -3.42 12.33 -8.60
C GLU A 4 -1.95 11.88 -8.75
N ASN A 5 -1.07 12.78 -9.08
CA ASN A 5 0.34 12.46 -9.32
C ASN A 5 1.17 12.66 -8.04
N PHE A 6 0.86 11.88 -7.00
CA PHE A 6 1.48 12.02 -5.69
C PHE A 6 1.93 10.66 -5.14
N THR A 7 3.04 10.65 -4.47
CA THR A 7 3.62 9.44 -3.89
C THR A 7 3.74 9.59 -2.38
N LEU A 8 3.29 8.58 -1.63
CA LEU A 8 3.18 8.61 -0.19
C LEU A 8 3.89 7.43 0.45
N LEU A 9 4.63 7.67 1.52
CA LEU A 9 5.14 6.64 2.40
C LEU A 9 4.40 6.69 3.74
N LEU A 10 3.72 5.59 4.08
CA LEU A 10 3.09 5.38 5.37
C LEU A 10 4.04 4.57 6.25
N SER A 11 4.62 5.20 7.26
CA SER A 11 5.66 4.64 8.12
C SER A 11 5.15 4.46 9.56
N GLY A 12 5.57 3.39 10.21
CA GLY A 12 5.24 3.13 11.61
C GLY A 12 5.55 1.70 12.03
N PRO A 13 5.52 1.39 13.33
CA PRO A 13 5.85 0.06 13.84
C PRO A 13 4.90 -1.01 13.30
N PRO A 14 5.29 -2.30 13.31
CA PRO A 14 4.40 -3.41 13.02
C PRO A 14 3.13 -3.35 13.89
N GLY A 15 1.97 -3.70 13.32
CA GLY A 15 0.69 -3.76 14.06
C GLY A 15 0.00 -2.42 14.32
N VAL A 16 0.60 -1.27 13.99
CA VAL A 16 0.03 0.07 14.29
C VAL A 16 -1.19 0.44 13.45
N GLY A 17 -1.58 -0.37 12.45
CA GLY A 17 -2.79 -0.12 11.66
C GLY A 17 -2.53 0.45 10.27
N LYS A 18 -1.35 0.21 9.69
CA LYS A 18 -1.04 0.69 8.34
C LYS A 18 -1.95 0.08 7.26
N LEU A 19 -2.29 -1.20 7.38
CA LEU A 19 -3.23 -1.83 6.44
C LEU A 19 -4.62 -1.21 6.57
N GLU A 20 -5.10 -1.06 7.80
CA GLU A 20 -6.40 -0.44 8.09
C GLU A 20 -6.47 0.99 7.51
N TRP A 21 -5.38 1.75 7.64
CA TRP A 21 -5.29 3.08 7.04
C TRP A 21 -5.40 3.02 5.51
N LEU A 22 -4.66 2.09 4.86
CA LEU A 22 -4.74 1.89 3.41
C LEU A 22 -6.13 1.45 2.96
N LEU A 23 -6.79 0.57 3.72
CA LEU A 23 -8.14 0.09 3.40
C LEU A 23 -9.21 1.19 3.56
N LEU A 24 -9.11 2.02 4.60
CA LEU A 24 -10.00 3.18 4.76
C LEU A 24 -9.77 4.22 3.65
N PHE A 25 -8.52 4.40 3.23
CA PHE A 25 -8.21 5.23 2.07
C PHE A 25 -8.78 4.63 0.77
N ALA A 26 -8.62 3.31 0.56
CA ALA A 26 -9.22 2.60 -0.57
C ALA A 26 -10.74 2.77 -0.60
N ARG A 27 -11.41 2.62 0.55
CA ARG A 27 -12.85 2.84 0.70
C ARG A 27 -13.24 4.25 0.21
N SER A 28 -12.57 5.28 0.73
CA SER A 28 -12.84 6.67 0.34
C SER A 28 -12.64 6.92 -1.15
N CYS A 29 -11.68 6.25 -1.79
CA CYS A 29 -11.43 6.33 -3.23
C CYS A 29 -12.54 5.62 -4.04
N LEU A 30 -12.84 4.37 -3.68
CA LEU A 30 -13.84 3.55 -4.37
C LEU A 30 -15.25 4.13 -4.29
N GLU A 31 -15.65 4.67 -3.14
CA GLU A 31 -16.93 5.36 -2.95
C GLU A 31 -17.07 6.62 -3.83
N LYS A 32 -15.96 7.20 -4.26
CA LYS A 32 -15.92 8.34 -5.20
C LYS A 32 -15.77 7.91 -6.66
N GLY A 33 -15.81 6.61 -6.94
CA GLY A 33 -15.64 6.07 -8.28
C GLY A 33 -14.20 6.04 -8.78
N GLU A 34 -13.21 6.29 -7.88
CA GLU A 34 -11.80 6.13 -8.25
C GLU A 34 -11.41 4.65 -8.36
N ARG A 35 -10.32 4.39 -9.03
CA ARG A 35 -9.82 3.05 -9.31
C ARG A 35 -8.65 2.71 -8.40
N VAL A 36 -8.69 1.53 -7.77
CA VAL A 36 -7.70 1.11 -6.77
C VAL A 36 -7.02 -0.18 -7.19
N VAL A 37 -5.68 -0.20 -7.10
CA VAL A 37 -4.86 -1.43 -7.17
C VAL A 37 -4.26 -1.65 -5.79
N LEU A 38 -4.52 -2.80 -5.16
CA LEU A 38 -3.88 -3.16 -3.90
C LEU A 38 -2.84 -4.25 -4.15
N ILE A 39 -1.59 -3.93 -3.85
CA ILE A 39 -0.46 -4.84 -3.92
C ILE A 39 -0.27 -5.44 -2.53
N THR A 40 -0.44 -6.76 -2.38
CA THR A 40 -0.28 -7.47 -1.12
C THR A 40 0.89 -8.44 -1.18
N LEU A 41 1.85 -8.25 -0.27
CA LEU A 41 3.02 -9.10 -0.11
C LEU A 41 3.05 -9.81 1.25
N ASP A 42 2.32 -9.30 2.24
CA ASP A 42 2.36 -9.77 3.62
C ASP A 42 1.14 -10.60 4.00
N LEU A 43 0.07 -10.50 3.22
CA LEU A 43 -1.22 -11.12 3.53
C LEU A 43 -1.86 -11.72 2.28
N HIS A 44 -2.55 -12.85 2.48
CA HIS A 44 -3.37 -13.44 1.43
C HIS A 44 -4.54 -12.49 1.05
N PRO A 45 -4.91 -12.37 -0.24
CA PRO A 45 -6.06 -11.52 -0.65
C PRO A 45 -7.36 -11.79 0.11
N ARG A 46 -7.61 -13.05 0.52
CA ARG A 46 -8.76 -13.41 1.37
C ARG A 46 -8.73 -12.68 2.70
N GLU A 47 -7.58 -12.69 3.39
CA GLU A 47 -7.43 -12.00 4.66
C GLU A 47 -7.59 -10.48 4.51
N VAL A 48 -7.09 -9.91 3.41
CA VAL A 48 -7.30 -8.50 3.09
C VAL A 48 -8.78 -8.18 2.93
N ARG A 49 -9.56 -9.05 2.26
CA ARG A 49 -11.02 -8.88 2.12
C ARG A 49 -11.75 -8.95 3.47
N GLU A 50 -11.38 -9.91 4.32
CA GLU A 50 -11.95 -10.06 5.66
C GLU A 50 -11.71 -8.80 6.51
N ARG A 51 -10.48 -8.29 6.51
CA ARG A 51 -10.13 -7.04 7.20
C ARG A 51 -10.84 -5.81 6.62
N ALA A 52 -10.98 -5.76 5.30
CA ALA A 52 -11.73 -4.69 4.63
C ALA A 52 -13.21 -4.72 5.02
N ALA A 53 -13.83 -5.90 5.03
CA ALA A 53 -15.22 -6.08 5.43
C ALA A 53 -15.46 -5.64 6.89
N ALA A 54 -14.54 -5.96 7.81
CA ALA A 54 -14.59 -5.49 9.18
C ALA A 54 -14.53 -3.96 9.31
N LEU A 55 -13.96 -3.27 8.31
CA LEU A 55 -13.96 -1.81 8.21
C LEU A 55 -15.14 -1.24 7.40
N GLY A 56 -16.10 -2.07 7.04
CA GLY A 56 -17.26 -1.68 6.21
C GLY A 56 -16.96 -1.52 4.73
N LEU A 57 -15.85 -2.10 4.23
CA LEU A 57 -15.49 -2.09 2.81
C LEU A 57 -15.66 -3.49 2.19
N GLU A 58 -16.76 -3.70 1.50
CA GLU A 58 -17.03 -4.90 0.72
C GLU A 58 -16.27 -4.87 -0.62
N LEU A 59 -14.98 -5.25 -0.62
CA LEU A 59 -14.12 -5.23 -1.81
C LEU A 59 -14.75 -6.00 -2.99
N GLY A 60 -15.46 -7.07 -2.69
CA GLY A 60 -16.13 -7.90 -3.69
C GLY A 60 -17.05 -7.14 -4.65
N LYS A 61 -17.62 -6.02 -4.24
CA LYS A 61 -18.47 -5.16 -5.08
C LYS A 61 -17.67 -4.40 -6.15
N TYR A 62 -16.38 -4.21 -5.93
CA TYR A 62 -15.50 -3.39 -6.77
C TYR A 62 -14.53 -4.23 -7.59
N GLU A 63 -14.25 -5.48 -7.17
CA GLU A 63 -13.29 -6.36 -7.82
C GLU A 63 -13.65 -6.65 -9.27
N GLY A 64 -12.65 -6.56 -10.16
CA GLY A 64 -12.81 -6.73 -11.61
C GLY A 64 -13.36 -5.50 -12.32
N GLY A 65 -13.91 -4.53 -11.60
CA GLY A 65 -14.39 -3.25 -12.12
C GLY A 65 -13.44 -2.09 -11.79
N SER A 66 -13.52 -1.57 -10.56
CA SER A 66 -12.70 -0.45 -10.09
C SER A 66 -11.64 -0.83 -9.06
N PHE A 67 -11.54 -2.12 -8.71
CA PHE A 67 -10.55 -2.66 -7.78
C PHE A 67 -9.88 -3.92 -8.33
N LEU A 68 -8.54 -3.99 -8.23
CA LEU A 68 -7.75 -5.18 -8.58
C LEU A 68 -6.70 -5.46 -7.51
N PHE A 69 -6.39 -6.76 -7.33
CA PHE A 69 -5.23 -7.20 -6.55
C PHE A 69 -4.00 -7.44 -7.43
N VAL A 70 -2.84 -7.12 -6.87
CA VAL A 70 -1.55 -7.71 -7.25
C VAL A 70 -1.11 -8.57 -6.08
N ASP A 71 -1.14 -9.89 -6.26
CA ASP A 71 -0.88 -10.89 -5.22
C ASP A 71 0.53 -11.45 -5.37
N GLY A 72 1.42 -11.07 -4.47
CA GLY A 72 2.74 -11.65 -4.33
C GLY A 72 2.85 -12.58 -3.11
N PHE A 73 1.80 -12.65 -2.28
CA PHE A 73 1.81 -13.49 -1.08
C PHE A 73 1.50 -14.95 -1.37
N SER A 74 0.39 -15.25 -2.06
CA SER A 74 -0.07 -16.64 -2.24
C SER A 74 0.99 -17.56 -2.85
N PRO A 75 1.72 -17.17 -3.92
CA PRO A 75 2.76 -18.03 -4.46
C PRO A 75 3.95 -18.24 -3.53
N SER A 76 4.23 -17.27 -2.64
CA SER A 76 5.37 -17.35 -1.71
C SER A 76 5.17 -18.42 -0.63
N VAL A 77 3.93 -18.75 -0.32
CA VAL A 77 3.55 -19.81 0.64
C VAL A 77 3.02 -21.07 -0.05
N SER A 78 3.23 -21.18 -1.36
CA SER A 78 2.77 -22.31 -2.20
C SER A 78 1.26 -22.56 -2.16
N GLU A 79 0.49 -21.52 -1.81
CA GLU A 79 -0.96 -21.55 -1.94
C GLU A 79 -1.36 -21.25 -3.39
N LYS A 80 -2.37 -21.97 -3.87
CA LYS A 80 -2.94 -21.66 -5.18
C LYS A 80 -3.68 -20.32 -5.05
N PRO A 81 -3.43 -19.38 -6.00
CA PRO A 81 -4.25 -18.19 -6.07
C PRO A 81 -5.73 -18.60 -6.14
N GLU A 82 -6.57 -17.91 -5.40
CA GLU A 82 -8.00 -18.19 -5.44
C GLU A 82 -8.50 -18.14 -6.89
N PRO A 83 -9.23 -19.17 -7.38
CA PRO A 83 -9.93 -19.12 -8.64
C PRO A 83 -11.10 -18.15 -8.48
N SER A 84 -10.81 -16.86 -8.43
CA SER A 84 -11.84 -15.85 -8.47
C SER A 84 -12.10 -15.55 -9.95
N GLY A 85 -13.35 -15.53 -10.39
CA GLY A 85 -13.73 -14.95 -11.69
C GLY A 85 -13.43 -13.44 -11.75
N LYS A 86 -12.63 -12.95 -10.82
CA LYS A 86 -12.18 -11.58 -10.62
C LYS A 86 -10.68 -11.53 -10.90
N LYS A 87 -10.27 -10.61 -11.74
CA LYS A 87 -8.90 -10.50 -12.23
C LYS A 87 -7.93 -10.14 -11.10
N THR A 88 -7.04 -11.07 -10.76
CA THR A 88 -5.92 -10.87 -9.83
C THR A 88 -4.62 -11.11 -10.59
N TYR A 89 -3.67 -10.20 -10.46
CA TYR A 89 -2.33 -10.37 -11.01
C TYR A 89 -1.44 -11.04 -9.98
N VAL A 90 -0.92 -12.20 -10.33
CA VAL A 90 -0.09 -13.02 -9.43
C VAL A 90 1.38 -12.84 -9.78
N VAL A 91 2.22 -12.65 -8.76
CA VAL A 91 3.67 -12.54 -8.87
C VAL A 91 4.33 -13.76 -8.25
N SER A 92 5.08 -14.50 -9.04
CA SER A 92 5.59 -15.83 -8.70
C SER A 92 6.58 -15.87 -7.51
N SER A 93 7.24 -14.77 -7.19
CA SER A 93 8.25 -14.71 -6.14
C SER A 93 8.53 -13.27 -5.70
N TYR A 94 8.84 -13.06 -4.43
CA TYR A 94 9.30 -11.78 -3.89
C TYR A 94 10.62 -11.29 -4.51
N SER A 95 11.46 -12.20 -5.01
CA SER A 95 12.71 -11.86 -5.70
C SER A 95 12.50 -11.39 -7.14
N ASN A 96 11.30 -11.58 -7.70
CA ASN A 96 10.96 -11.16 -9.05
C ASN A 96 10.44 -9.72 -9.08
N LEU A 97 11.34 -8.76 -8.82
CA LEU A 97 11.00 -7.34 -8.81
C LEU A 97 10.50 -6.84 -10.17
N GLU A 98 11.03 -7.37 -11.28
CA GLU A 98 10.59 -7.02 -12.62
C GLU A 98 9.15 -7.50 -12.85
N GLY A 99 8.85 -8.77 -12.52
CA GLY A 99 7.50 -9.34 -12.61
C GLY A 99 6.50 -8.57 -11.74
N LEU A 100 6.90 -8.14 -10.55
CA LEU A 100 6.06 -7.30 -9.68
C LEU A 100 5.76 -5.95 -10.34
N GLY A 101 6.79 -5.29 -10.90
CA GLY A 101 6.61 -4.02 -11.62
C GLY A 101 5.70 -4.17 -12.86
N MET A 102 5.82 -5.28 -13.59
CA MET A 102 4.95 -5.60 -14.72
C MET A 102 3.50 -5.87 -14.30
N ALA A 103 3.30 -6.60 -13.20
CA ALA A 103 1.97 -6.89 -12.66
C ALA A 103 1.25 -5.61 -12.24
N ILE A 104 1.96 -4.70 -11.54
CA ILE A 104 1.43 -3.37 -11.18
C ILE A 104 1.03 -2.58 -12.45
N ALA A 105 1.89 -2.55 -13.45
CA ALA A 105 1.63 -1.81 -14.69
C ALA A 105 0.42 -2.37 -15.45
N LYS A 106 0.29 -3.71 -15.55
CA LYS A 106 -0.85 -4.35 -16.18
C LYS A 106 -2.15 -4.10 -15.44
N ALA A 107 -2.14 -4.21 -14.11
CA ALA A 107 -3.31 -3.91 -13.27
C ALA A 107 -3.76 -2.46 -13.45
N ALA A 108 -2.80 -1.52 -13.47
CA ALA A 108 -3.09 -0.11 -13.73
C ALA A 108 -3.69 0.10 -15.12
N GLN A 109 -3.14 -0.54 -16.14
CA GLN A 109 -3.60 -0.44 -17.54
C GLN A 109 -5.04 -0.95 -17.71
N ASP A 110 -5.38 -2.07 -17.06
CA ASP A 110 -6.71 -2.63 -17.11
C ASP A 110 -7.76 -1.76 -16.44
N LEU A 111 -7.41 -1.12 -15.34
CA LEU A 111 -8.28 -0.16 -14.68
C LEU A 111 -8.35 1.18 -15.41
N ARG A 112 -7.45 1.45 -16.33
CA ARG A 112 -7.29 2.74 -17.04
C ARG A 112 -6.94 3.89 -16.09
N PRO A 113 -5.72 4.41 -16.10
CA PRO A 113 -5.31 5.54 -15.25
C PRO A 113 -6.24 6.76 -15.35
N PRO A 114 -6.33 7.60 -14.32
CA PRO A 114 -5.55 7.52 -13.08
C PRO A 114 -6.06 6.47 -12.09
N ILE A 115 -5.11 5.85 -11.37
CA ILE A 115 -5.39 4.86 -10.33
C ILE A 115 -4.82 5.30 -8.97
N ARG A 116 -5.28 4.65 -7.91
CA ARG A 116 -4.72 4.70 -6.56
C ARG A 116 -4.06 3.36 -6.24
N ALA A 117 -2.73 3.30 -6.35
CA ALA A 117 -1.97 2.11 -5.99
C ALA A 117 -1.68 2.11 -4.48
N LEU A 118 -1.91 0.98 -3.82
CA LEU A 118 -1.70 0.78 -2.39
C LEU A 118 -0.80 -0.43 -2.18
N PHE A 119 0.40 -0.22 -1.67
CA PHE A 119 1.44 -1.23 -1.57
C PHE A 119 1.66 -1.69 -0.12
N TYR A 120 1.29 -2.92 0.21
CA TYR A 120 1.41 -3.50 1.55
C TYR A 120 2.22 -4.82 1.51
N SER A 121 3.49 -4.87 2.00
CA SER A 121 4.33 -3.76 2.38
C SER A 121 5.65 -3.80 1.58
N VAL A 122 6.30 -2.65 1.43
CA VAL A 122 7.62 -2.58 0.78
C VAL A 122 8.70 -3.27 1.63
N SER A 123 8.50 -3.35 2.95
CA SER A 123 9.46 -3.97 3.87
C SER A 123 9.72 -5.43 3.56
N THR A 124 8.72 -6.17 3.09
CA THR A 124 8.86 -7.59 2.72
C THR A 124 9.86 -7.78 1.59
N LEU A 125 9.97 -6.86 0.66
CA LEU A 125 10.93 -6.98 -0.44
C LEU A 125 12.39 -6.99 0.03
N PHE A 126 12.70 -6.31 1.13
CA PHE A 126 14.06 -6.26 1.68
C PHE A 126 14.51 -7.58 2.32
N LEU A 127 13.59 -8.49 2.63
CA LEU A 127 13.93 -9.83 3.13
C LEU A 127 14.47 -10.75 2.02
N TYR A 128 14.08 -10.49 0.78
CA TYR A 128 14.34 -11.37 -0.36
C TYR A 128 15.26 -10.74 -1.42
N ASN A 129 15.57 -9.45 -1.28
CA ASN A 129 16.37 -8.71 -2.23
C ASN A 129 17.38 -7.81 -1.50
N SER A 130 18.49 -7.48 -2.15
CA SER A 130 19.40 -6.51 -1.60
C SER A 130 18.74 -5.12 -1.43
N ALA A 131 19.20 -4.35 -0.45
CA ALA A 131 18.70 -3.00 -0.21
C ALA A 131 18.81 -2.12 -1.47
N ALA A 132 19.91 -2.24 -2.23
CA ALA A 132 20.13 -1.50 -3.47
C ALA A 132 19.11 -1.89 -4.57
N ALA A 133 18.83 -3.19 -4.74
CA ALA A 133 17.84 -3.66 -5.72
C ALA A 133 16.44 -3.19 -5.37
N THR A 134 16.07 -3.30 -4.09
CA THR A 134 14.75 -2.86 -3.61
C THR A 134 14.59 -1.35 -3.72
N ALA A 135 15.60 -0.56 -3.35
CA ALA A 135 15.56 0.89 -3.49
C ALA A 135 15.44 1.33 -4.96
N LYS A 136 16.17 0.67 -5.88
CA LYS A 136 16.05 0.91 -7.31
C LYS A 136 14.64 0.58 -7.83
N PHE A 137 14.09 -0.57 -7.44
CA PHE A 137 12.72 -0.96 -7.77
C PHE A 137 11.71 0.09 -7.26
N PHE A 138 11.82 0.47 -5.98
CA PHE A 138 10.97 1.48 -5.36
C PHE A 138 11.02 2.80 -6.16
N GLN A 139 12.21 3.30 -6.50
CA GLN A 139 12.37 4.52 -7.29
C GLN A 139 11.72 4.40 -8.67
N ILE A 140 11.92 3.27 -9.38
CA ILE A 140 11.36 3.06 -10.72
C ILE A 140 9.84 3.04 -10.66
N VAL A 141 9.24 2.27 -9.73
CA VAL A 141 7.78 2.17 -9.59
C VAL A 141 7.19 3.51 -9.18
N THR A 142 7.80 4.19 -8.20
CA THR A 142 7.39 5.53 -7.75
C THR A 142 7.32 6.51 -8.91
N ASN A 143 8.38 6.59 -9.72
CA ASN A 143 8.43 7.48 -10.87
C ASN A 143 7.39 7.11 -11.95
N ARG A 144 7.25 5.81 -12.26
CA ARG A 144 6.26 5.34 -13.25
C ARG A 144 4.83 5.66 -12.83
N VAL A 145 4.48 5.38 -11.57
CA VAL A 145 3.14 5.66 -11.07
C VAL A 145 2.85 7.14 -11.09
N LYS A 146 3.77 7.95 -10.56
CA LYS A 146 3.64 9.40 -10.54
C LYS A 146 3.48 10.02 -11.93
N THR A 147 4.22 9.52 -12.91
CA THR A 147 4.20 10.11 -14.27
C THR A 147 3.00 9.65 -15.09
N ASN A 148 2.62 8.37 -14.99
CA ASN A 148 1.73 7.74 -15.98
C ASN A 148 0.51 7.03 -15.38
N MET A 149 0.48 6.79 -14.06
CA MET A 149 -0.56 5.93 -13.48
C MET A 149 -1.40 6.63 -12.41
N GLY A 150 -0.91 7.68 -11.78
CA GLY A 150 -1.62 8.45 -10.77
C GLY A 150 -0.94 8.46 -9.40
N PHE A 151 -1.55 7.89 -8.37
CA PHE A 151 -1.11 7.92 -6.98
C PHE A 151 -0.56 6.58 -6.51
N ILE A 152 0.44 6.61 -5.63
CA ILE A 152 0.85 5.42 -4.90
C ILE A 152 1.13 5.72 -3.42
N ALA A 153 0.63 4.86 -2.52
CA ALA A 153 0.99 4.82 -1.11
C ALA A 153 1.68 3.49 -0.77
N TYR A 154 2.83 3.59 -0.13
CA TYR A 154 3.59 2.44 0.35
C TYR A 154 3.48 2.33 1.87
N ALA A 155 3.18 1.14 2.40
CA ALA A 155 3.39 0.84 3.80
C ALA A 155 4.83 0.37 4.03
N MET A 156 5.47 0.92 5.05
CA MET A 156 6.81 0.54 5.52
C MET A 156 6.78 0.27 7.03
N HIS A 157 7.41 -0.81 7.46
CA HIS A 157 7.57 -1.13 8.87
C HIS A 157 8.82 -0.43 9.43
N GLU A 158 8.65 0.35 10.48
CA GLU A 158 9.76 0.96 11.20
C GLU A 158 10.47 -0.06 12.08
N GLY A 159 11.78 0.18 12.32
CA GLY A 159 12.60 -0.68 13.16
C GLY A 159 13.13 -1.95 12.47
N VAL A 160 12.75 -2.20 11.22
CA VAL A 160 13.21 -3.36 10.44
C VAL A 160 14.23 -3.01 9.35
N HIS A 161 14.49 -1.73 9.16
CA HIS A 161 15.47 -1.19 8.21
C HIS A 161 16.45 -0.28 8.91
N ASP A 162 17.67 -0.19 8.37
CA ASP A 162 18.63 0.80 8.84
C ASP A 162 18.18 2.24 8.51
N GLY A 163 18.80 3.21 9.22
CA GLY A 163 18.45 4.62 9.05
C GLY A 163 18.74 5.15 7.63
N LEU A 164 19.78 4.63 6.98
CA LEU A 164 20.13 5.04 5.61
C LEU A 164 19.04 4.63 4.62
N THR A 165 18.63 3.36 4.66
CA THR A 165 17.55 2.82 3.84
C THR A 165 16.24 3.58 4.07
N THR A 166 15.87 3.79 5.34
CA THR A 166 14.65 4.53 5.70
C THR A 166 14.67 5.95 5.14
N ASN A 167 15.78 6.68 5.31
CA ASN A 167 15.92 8.05 4.82
C ASN A 167 15.92 8.11 3.30
N LEU A 168 16.54 7.14 2.63
CA LEU A 168 16.50 7.03 1.17
C LEU A 168 15.07 6.89 0.65
N LEU A 169 14.28 5.96 1.19
CA LEU A 169 12.88 5.78 0.78
C LEU A 169 12.04 7.03 1.04
N ARG A 170 12.24 7.68 2.20
CA ARG A 170 11.57 8.95 2.53
C ARG A 170 11.91 10.08 1.55
N SER A 171 13.13 10.11 1.02
CA SER A 171 13.55 11.15 0.07
C SER A 171 12.95 10.99 -1.33
N LEU A 172 12.54 9.77 -1.69
CA LEU A 172 12.02 9.43 -3.02
C LEU A 172 10.52 9.70 -3.18
N VAL A 173 9.79 10.01 -2.10
CA VAL A 173 8.34 10.24 -2.12
C VAL A 173 7.99 11.72 -1.95
N ASP A 174 6.77 12.09 -2.34
CA ASP A 174 6.27 13.46 -2.19
C ASP A 174 5.73 13.73 -0.78
N GLY A 175 5.40 12.69 -0.04
CA GLY A 175 4.90 12.83 1.32
C GLY A 175 5.18 11.64 2.20
N VAL A 176 5.27 11.92 3.50
CA VAL A 176 5.41 10.91 4.56
C VAL A 176 4.29 11.12 5.58
N VAL A 177 3.59 10.04 5.88
CA VAL A 177 2.64 9.94 6.98
C VAL A 177 3.21 8.95 7.99
N GLU A 178 3.23 9.35 9.25
CA GLU A 178 3.77 8.53 10.34
C GLU A 178 2.64 8.04 11.23
N MET A 179 2.78 6.81 11.70
CA MET A 179 1.90 6.20 12.70
C MET A 179 2.72 5.72 13.89
N ARG A 180 2.13 5.81 15.09
CA ARG A 180 2.76 5.31 16.32
C ARG A 180 1.74 4.73 17.29
N PHE A 181 2.23 3.99 18.26
CA PHE A 181 1.47 3.69 19.47
C PHE A 181 1.67 4.80 20.51
N THR A 182 0.63 5.12 21.27
CA THR A 182 0.74 5.91 22.50
C THR A 182 1.26 5.03 23.64
N GLU A 183 1.59 5.64 24.77
CA GLU A 183 1.96 4.90 26.00
C GLU A 183 0.87 3.93 26.45
N THR A 184 -0.38 4.24 26.18
CA THR A 184 -1.55 3.40 26.50
C THR A 184 -1.95 2.47 25.34
N MET A 185 -1.06 2.21 24.38
CA MET A 185 -1.30 1.38 23.19
C MET A 185 -2.41 1.90 22.26
N GLY A 186 -2.86 3.12 22.42
CA GLY A 186 -3.67 3.82 21.42
C GLY A 186 -2.85 4.06 20.15
N ARG A 187 -3.53 4.26 19.05
CA ARG A 187 -2.89 4.51 17.74
C ARG A 187 -3.01 5.96 17.36
N GLU A 188 -1.95 6.54 16.85
CA GLU A 188 -1.94 7.91 16.35
C GLU A 188 -1.33 7.97 14.96
N VAL A 189 -1.76 8.95 14.18
CA VAL A 189 -1.28 9.25 12.83
C VAL A 189 -0.98 10.75 12.70
N ARG A 190 0.08 11.09 11.97
CA ARG A 190 0.36 12.46 11.56
C ARG A 190 0.92 12.53 10.14
N PRO A 191 0.64 13.57 9.38
CA PRO A 191 1.47 13.92 8.23
C PRO A 191 2.81 14.47 8.76
N HIS A 192 3.93 13.86 8.34
CA HIS A 192 5.26 14.38 8.66
C HIS A 192 5.60 15.55 7.73
N HIS A 193 5.48 15.31 6.42
CA HIS A 193 5.52 16.35 5.39
C HIS A 193 4.73 15.91 4.17
N LEU A 194 4.16 16.86 3.44
CA LEU A 194 3.49 16.63 2.16
C LEU A 194 3.92 17.74 1.20
N ARG A 195 4.62 17.38 0.12
CA ARG A 195 5.14 18.35 -0.85
C ARG A 195 4.00 19.17 -1.46
N GLY A 196 4.08 20.49 -1.35
CA GLY A 196 3.09 21.41 -1.90
C GLY A 196 1.74 21.43 -1.19
N ILE A 197 1.58 20.71 -0.08
CA ILE A 197 0.36 20.68 0.72
C ILE A 197 0.69 21.16 2.13
N PRO A 198 0.20 22.36 2.55
CA PRO A 198 0.35 22.80 3.92
C PRO A 198 -0.36 21.85 4.88
N VAL A 199 0.36 21.30 5.84
CA VAL A 199 -0.20 20.40 6.86
C VAL A 199 0.33 20.75 8.24
N ALA A 200 -0.53 20.63 9.24
CA ALA A 200 -0.11 20.66 10.63
C ALA A 200 0.43 19.27 10.99
N ALA A 201 1.73 19.19 11.32
CA ALA A 201 2.39 17.94 11.72
C ALA A 201 2.02 17.54 13.17
N GLN A 202 0.72 17.49 13.47
CA GLN A 202 0.20 17.13 14.77
C GLN A 202 -0.28 15.69 14.80
N TRP A 203 0.03 14.98 15.87
CA TRP A 203 -0.50 13.66 16.13
C TRP A 203 -2.01 13.72 16.38
N ARG A 204 -2.72 12.83 15.75
CA ARG A 204 -4.17 12.65 15.89
C ARG A 204 -4.49 11.19 16.15
N SER A 205 -5.45 10.94 17.00
CA SER A 205 -5.93 9.57 17.24
C SER A 205 -6.34 8.91 15.92
N PHE A 206 -5.90 7.69 15.73
CA PHE A 206 -6.29 6.84 14.61
C PHE A 206 -7.14 5.67 15.13
N ILE A 207 -8.44 5.79 14.97
CA ILE A 207 -9.40 4.74 15.31
C ILE A 207 -9.90 4.17 13.98
N ALA A 208 -9.51 2.95 13.67
CA ALA A 208 -10.16 2.21 12.60
C ALA A 208 -11.58 1.88 13.06
N ALA A 209 -12.60 2.44 12.42
CA ALA A 209 -13.99 2.14 12.74
C ALA A 209 -14.23 0.64 12.55
N GLY A 210 -14.54 -0.08 13.63
CA GLY A 210 -14.66 -1.55 13.67
C GLY A 210 -14.03 -2.18 14.91
N GLY A 211 -13.20 -1.47 15.64
CA GLY A 211 -12.60 -1.95 16.89
C GLY A 211 -13.40 -1.55 18.12
N GLY A 212 -14.63 -2.01 18.20
CA GLY A 212 -15.38 -2.08 19.45
C GLY A 212 -15.27 -3.51 19.97
N ALA A 213 -14.49 -3.73 21.01
CA ALA A 213 -14.56 -4.92 21.84
C ALA A 213 -15.77 -4.82 22.73
#